data_b4d82a75dd8bf7934acf9e9591b2eef0
#
_entry.id   b4d82a75dd8bf7934acf9e9591b2eef0
#
_cell.length_a   1.000
_cell.length_b   1.000
_cell.length_c   1.000
_cell.angle_alpha   90.00
_cell.angle_beta   90.00
_cell.angle_gamma   90.00
#
_symmetry.space_group_name_H-M   'P 1'
#
loop_
_entity.id
_entity.type
_entity.pdbx_description
1 polymer ?
#
loop_
_entity_poly.entity_id
_entity_poly.type
_entity_poly.pdbx_seq_one_letter_code
_entity_poly.pdbx_strand_id
1 'polypeptide(L)'
;MVDCHIHMVLDGVNWKDAIARHKAAPQEALIRQTLGHYQALGFSYLRDGGDRWGVCDLAAKLAPEYGIRYRSPGFPIYKTGHYGGFIGRGFDGLAEYRALVREAKTRGAHFIKLMISGLMDFSQYGVLTGEPLPPDLIRDMIACAHDEGFSVMAHANGDEAVRAALAGGVDSIEHGAY
;
A
#
# COMPACT_ATOMS: atom_id res chain seq x y z
N MET A 1 -7.57 16.68 10.77
CA MET A 1 -7.71 15.23 10.95
C MET A 1 -6.60 14.48 10.23
N VAL A 2 -6.39 13.18 10.54
CA VAL A 2 -5.38 12.32 9.92
C VAL A 2 -6.09 11.09 9.37
N ASP A 3 -5.77 10.69 8.12
CA ASP A 3 -6.14 9.39 7.58
C ASP A 3 -4.87 8.59 7.30
N CYS A 4 -4.74 7.46 7.99
CA CYS A 4 -3.52 6.64 7.96
C CYS A 4 -3.54 5.52 6.92
N HIS A 5 -4.64 5.33 6.17
CA HIS A 5 -4.70 4.33 5.12
C HIS A 5 -5.72 4.69 4.04
N ILE A 6 -5.24 5.32 3.00
CA ILE A 6 -6.02 5.57 1.79
C ILE A 6 -5.36 4.87 0.59
N HIS A 7 -6.08 4.83 -0.53
CA HIS A 7 -5.53 4.62 -1.87
C HIS A 7 -6.15 5.68 -2.79
N MET A 8 -5.38 6.70 -3.14
CA MET A 8 -5.85 7.81 -3.98
C MET A 8 -6.37 7.36 -5.35
N VAL A 9 -5.89 6.23 -5.84
CA VAL A 9 -6.33 5.61 -7.09
C VAL A 9 -7.74 5.01 -7.01
N LEU A 10 -8.29 4.83 -5.81
CA LEU A 10 -9.61 4.24 -5.55
C LEU A 10 -10.64 5.32 -5.19
N ASP A 11 -11.91 5.06 -5.48
CA ASP A 11 -13.01 6.00 -5.20
C ASP A 11 -13.96 5.53 -4.06
N GLY A 12 -13.69 4.34 -3.48
CA GLY A 12 -14.53 3.75 -2.44
C GLY A 12 -15.88 3.21 -2.92
N VAL A 13 -16.19 3.27 -4.21
CA VAL A 13 -17.46 2.83 -4.81
C VAL A 13 -17.24 1.66 -5.76
N ASN A 14 -16.48 1.88 -6.83
CA ASN A 14 -16.15 0.86 -7.82
C ASN A 14 -14.64 0.90 -8.14
N TRP A 15 -13.88 0.08 -7.42
CA TRP A 15 -12.42 0.06 -7.55
C TRP A 15 -11.92 -0.26 -8.96
N LYS A 16 -12.66 -1.08 -9.73
CA LYS A 16 -12.26 -1.44 -11.11
C LYS A 16 -12.36 -0.25 -12.04
N ASP A 17 -13.45 0.49 -11.96
CA ASP A 17 -13.67 1.70 -12.76
C ASP A 17 -12.75 2.83 -12.33
N ALA A 18 -12.54 2.99 -11.01
CA ALA A 18 -11.60 3.96 -10.48
C ALA A 18 -10.19 3.75 -11.05
N ILE A 19 -9.66 2.53 -10.95
CA ILE A 19 -8.36 2.17 -11.53
C ILE A 19 -8.35 2.36 -13.05
N ALA A 20 -9.42 1.97 -13.76
CA ALA A 20 -9.48 2.09 -15.21
C ALA A 20 -9.30 3.53 -15.71
N ARG A 21 -9.81 4.51 -14.95
CA ARG A 21 -9.65 5.96 -15.27
C ARG A 21 -8.18 6.41 -15.25
N HIS A 22 -7.33 5.75 -14.47
CA HIS A 22 -5.92 6.12 -14.29
C HIS A 22 -4.94 5.26 -15.09
N LYS A 23 -5.39 4.19 -15.78
CA LYS A 23 -4.49 3.23 -16.45
C LYS A 23 -3.60 3.83 -17.53
N ALA A 24 -4.11 4.80 -18.30
CA ALA A 24 -3.33 5.45 -19.36
C ALA A 24 -2.38 6.52 -18.78
N ALA A 25 -2.87 7.29 -17.82
CA ALA A 25 -2.13 8.29 -17.06
C ALA A 25 -2.95 8.71 -15.83
N PRO A 26 -2.29 9.14 -14.73
CA PRO A 26 -2.98 9.73 -13.60
C PRO A 26 -3.86 10.90 -14.03
N GLN A 27 -5.14 10.88 -13.63
CA GLN A 27 -6.10 11.93 -13.96
C GLN A 27 -6.05 13.03 -12.90
N GLU A 28 -5.31 14.09 -13.17
CA GLU A 28 -5.07 15.18 -12.22
C GLU A 28 -6.37 15.80 -11.70
N ALA A 29 -7.37 16.00 -12.55
CA ALA A 29 -8.65 16.58 -12.14
C ALA A 29 -9.35 15.76 -11.07
N LEU A 30 -9.34 14.42 -11.17
CA LEU A 30 -9.93 13.54 -10.17
C LEU A 30 -9.14 13.57 -8.86
N ILE A 31 -7.81 13.58 -8.93
CA ILE A 31 -6.94 13.69 -7.75
C ILE A 31 -7.20 15.01 -7.03
N ARG A 32 -7.27 16.12 -7.75
CA ARG A 32 -7.60 17.45 -7.19
C ARG A 32 -8.97 17.46 -6.53
N GLN A 33 -9.97 16.84 -7.15
CA GLN A 33 -11.30 16.72 -6.57
C GLN A 33 -11.26 15.95 -5.24
N THR A 34 -10.57 14.83 -5.19
CA THR A 34 -10.42 14.03 -3.97
C THR A 34 -9.66 14.76 -2.88
N LEU A 35 -8.55 15.44 -3.21
CA LEU A 35 -7.81 16.26 -2.25
C LEU A 35 -8.65 17.42 -1.71
N GLY A 36 -9.47 18.06 -2.56
CA GLY A 36 -10.42 19.09 -2.14
C GLY A 36 -11.47 18.56 -1.16
N HIS A 37 -11.98 17.34 -1.35
CA HIS A 37 -12.89 16.70 -0.41
C HIS A 37 -12.22 16.46 0.95
N TYR A 38 -10.98 15.91 0.97
CA TYR A 38 -10.22 15.72 2.21
C TYR A 38 -9.97 17.06 2.93
N GLN A 39 -9.61 18.10 2.19
CA GLN A 39 -9.44 19.45 2.75
C GLN A 39 -10.73 19.97 3.37
N ALA A 40 -11.86 19.88 2.65
CA ALA A 40 -13.17 20.35 3.13
C ALA A 40 -13.62 19.62 4.41
N LEU A 41 -13.24 18.34 4.56
CA LEU A 41 -13.48 17.55 5.77
C LEU A 41 -12.47 17.82 6.88
N GLY A 42 -11.46 18.69 6.67
CA GLY A 42 -10.47 19.08 7.67
C GLY A 42 -9.32 18.09 7.86
N PHE A 43 -9.04 17.24 6.85
CA PHE A 43 -7.84 16.40 6.87
C PHE A 43 -6.60 17.23 6.53
N SER A 44 -5.54 17.04 7.30
CA SER A 44 -4.24 17.70 7.12
C SER A 44 -3.08 16.72 6.91
N TYR A 45 -3.36 15.41 7.03
CA TYR A 45 -2.38 14.36 6.80
C TYR A 45 -3.05 13.14 6.17
N LEU A 46 -2.45 12.62 5.10
CA LEU A 46 -2.87 11.40 4.41
C LEU A 46 -1.67 10.44 4.26
N ARG A 47 -1.88 9.16 4.57
CA ARG A 47 -0.94 8.07 4.30
C ARG A 47 -1.56 7.13 3.26
N ASP A 48 -1.01 7.17 2.04
CA ASP A 48 -1.49 6.37 0.91
C ASP A 48 -0.76 5.02 0.85
N GLY A 49 -1.49 3.94 0.60
CA GLY A 49 -0.93 2.61 0.39
C GLY A 49 -0.26 2.40 -0.97
N GLY A 50 -0.31 3.40 -1.85
CA GLY A 50 0.36 3.38 -3.15
C GLY A 50 -0.44 2.75 -4.28
N ASP A 51 0.08 2.91 -5.48
CA ASP A 51 -0.42 2.31 -6.71
C ASP A 51 0.68 2.21 -7.78
N ARG A 52 0.52 1.32 -8.77
CA ARG A 52 1.53 1.15 -9.83
C ARG A 52 1.41 2.13 -11.01
N TRP A 53 0.39 3.00 -11.04
CA TRP A 53 0.15 3.93 -12.14
C TRP A 53 0.68 5.34 -11.85
N GLY A 54 1.20 5.61 -10.64
CA GLY A 54 1.77 6.89 -10.23
C GLY A 54 0.73 7.92 -9.79
N VAL A 55 -0.49 7.49 -9.46
CA VAL A 55 -1.54 8.38 -8.93
C VAL A 55 -1.12 8.95 -7.58
N CYS A 56 -0.60 8.11 -6.68
CA CYS A 56 -0.10 8.56 -5.39
C CYS A 56 1.13 9.50 -5.51
N ASP A 57 1.97 9.33 -6.53
CA ASP A 57 3.10 10.22 -6.78
C ASP A 57 2.65 11.62 -7.23
N LEU A 58 1.61 11.68 -8.09
CA LEU A 58 1.01 12.94 -8.49
C LEU A 58 0.24 13.58 -7.32
N ALA A 59 -0.51 12.79 -6.57
CA ALA A 59 -1.21 13.27 -5.38
C ALA A 59 -0.25 13.88 -4.35
N ALA A 60 0.91 13.26 -4.11
CA ALA A 60 1.92 13.78 -3.20
C ALA A 60 2.46 15.17 -3.64
N LYS A 61 2.55 15.42 -4.95
CA LYS A 61 2.97 16.72 -5.50
C LYS A 61 1.87 17.79 -5.35
N LEU A 62 0.61 17.40 -5.48
CA LEU A 62 -0.54 18.31 -5.44
C LEU A 62 -1.04 18.60 -4.01
N ALA A 63 -0.90 17.65 -3.09
CA ALA A 63 -1.45 17.73 -1.73
C ALA A 63 -1.04 19.00 -0.94
N PRO A 64 0.18 19.56 -1.07
CA PRO A 64 0.54 20.81 -0.40
C PRO A 64 -0.34 22.00 -0.78
N GLU A 65 -0.89 22.05 -1.99
CA GLU A 65 -1.81 23.10 -2.44
C GLU A 65 -3.12 23.11 -1.63
N TYR A 66 -3.46 21.97 -1.02
CA TYR A 66 -4.63 21.76 -0.15
C TYR A 66 -4.30 21.79 1.35
N GLY A 67 -3.06 22.17 1.71
CA GLY A 67 -2.61 22.15 3.10
C GLY A 67 -2.48 20.73 3.69
N ILE A 68 -2.36 19.72 2.84
CA ILE A 68 -2.30 18.31 3.23
C ILE A 68 -0.85 17.82 3.15
N ARG A 69 -0.34 17.29 4.26
CA ARG A 69 0.90 16.51 4.27
C ARG A 69 0.60 15.09 3.79
N TYR A 70 1.26 14.66 2.71
CA TYR A 70 1.01 13.38 2.06
C TYR A 70 2.22 12.46 2.15
N ARG A 71 1.98 11.18 2.48
CA ARG A 71 3.01 10.14 2.54
C ARG A 71 2.57 8.94 1.71
N SER A 72 3.51 8.39 0.93
CA SER A 72 3.24 7.30 0.00
C SER A 72 4.46 6.39 -0.14
N PRO A 73 4.26 5.08 -0.40
CA PRO A 73 5.31 4.14 -0.76
C PRO A 73 5.65 4.17 -2.27
N GLY A 74 4.96 5.02 -3.05
CA GLY A 74 4.96 4.96 -4.51
C GLY A 74 4.09 3.80 -5.02
N PHE A 75 4.42 2.58 -4.68
CA PHE A 75 3.65 1.38 -5.04
C PHE A 75 3.69 0.34 -3.93
N PRO A 76 2.61 -0.44 -3.74
CA PRO A 76 2.67 -1.62 -2.88
C PRO A 76 3.43 -2.76 -3.58
N ILE A 77 4.10 -3.60 -2.79
CA ILE A 77 4.86 -4.76 -3.27
C ILE A 77 4.15 -6.04 -2.85
N TYR A 78 3.97 -6.96 -3.78
CA TYR A 78 3.33 -8.26 -3.52
C TYR A 78 4.10 -9.41 -4.15
N LYS A 79 4.03 -10.61 -3.58
CA LYS A 79 4.59 -11.84 -4.16
C LYS A 79 3.71 -12.27 -5.33
N THR A 80 4.31 -12.51 -6.50
CA THR A 80 3.59 -13.02 -7.68
C THR A 80 2.80 -14.27 -7.34
N GLY A 81 1.55 -14.34 -7.80
CA GLY A 81 0.62 -15.41 -7.46
C GLY A 81 -0.17 -15.20 -6.16
N HIS A 82 0.17 -14.19 -5.34
CA HIS A 82 -0.54 -13.82 -4.11
C HIS A 82 -1.34 -12.53 -4.29
N TYR A 83 -2.03 -12.12 -3.21
CA TYR A 83 -2.84 -10.90 -3.19
C TYR A 83 -1.99 -9.64 -3.43
N GLY A 84 -2.54 -8.68 -4.20
CA GLY A 84 -1.92 -7.37 -4.44
C GLY A 84 -1.75 -7.00 -5.91
N GLY A 85 -1.90 -7.97 -6.84
CA GLY A 85 -1.67 -7.76 -8.27
C GLY A 85 -2.59 -6.74 -8.94
N PHE A 86 -3.72 -6.39 -8.32
CA PHE A 86 -4.64 -5.40 -8.85
C PHE A 86 -4.13 -3.95 -8.71
N ILE A 87 -3.19 -3.69 -7.83
CA ILE A 87 -2.70 -2.33 -7.52
C ILE A 87 -1.17 -2.25 -7.39
N GLY A 88 -0.52 -3.36 -7.05
CA GLY A 88 0.89 -3.43 -6.69
C GLY A 88 1.82 -3.86 -7.82
N ARG A 89 3.11 -3.92 -7.48
CA ARG A 89 4.18 -4.49 -8.31
C ARG A 89 4.63 -5.82 -7.74
N GLY A 90 4.67 -6.84 -8.60
CA GLY A 90 5.00 -8.21 -8.22
C GLY A 90 6.49 -8.49 -8.20
N PHE A 91 6.90 -9.47 -7.39
CA PHE A 91 8.23 -10.05 -7.40
C PHE A 91 8.16 -11.59 -7.29
N ASP A 92 9.15 -12.29 -7.84
CA ASP A 92 9.27 -13.75 -7.76
C ASP A 92 10.32 -14.24 -6.77
N GLY A 93 11.32 -13.43 -6.48
CA GLY A 93 12.36 -13.76 -5.51
C GLY A 93 12.88 -12.54 -4.77
N LEU A 94 13.61 -12.78 -3.65
CA LEU A 94 14.13 -11.69 -2.80
C LEU A 94 15.06 -10.72 -3.56
N ALA A 95 15.73 -11.16 -4.62
CA ALA A 95 16.56 -10.28 -5.44
C ALA A 95 15.71 -9.22 -6.17
N GLU A 96 14.56 -9.62 -6.74
CA GLU A 96 13.60 -8.71 -7.38
C GLU A 96 12.91 -7.81 -6.35
N TYR A 97 12.52 -8.39 -5.20
CA TYR A 97 11.98 -7.59 -4.10
C TYR A 97 12.94 -6.47 -3.70
N ARG A 98 14.23 -6.80 -3.51
CA ARG A 98 15.29 -5.84 -3.18
C ARG A 98 15.46 -4.76 -4.25
N ALA A 99 15.33 -5.13 -5.52
CA ALA A 99 15.35 -4.17 -6.63
C ALA A 99 14.15 -3.21 -6.57
N LEU A 100 12.95 -3.70 -6.24
CA LEU A 100 11.75 -2.88 -6.06
C LEU A 100 11.87 -1.90 -4.88
N VAL A 101 12.46 -2.35 -3.75
CA VAL A 101 12.72 -1.47 -2.59
C VAL A 101 13.69 -0.33 -2.97
N ARG A 102 14.75 -0.63 -3.72
CA ARG A 102 15.70 0.39 -4.20
C ARG A 102 15.06 1.34 -5.23
N GLU A 103 14.20 0.82 -6.10
CA GLU A 103 13.43 1.67 -7.01
C GLU A 103 12.50 2.62 -6.22
N ALA A 104 11.79 2.12 -5.21
CA ALA A 104 10.97 2.95 -4.34
C ALA A 104 11.80 4.07 -3.69
N LYS A 105 13.02 3.75 -3.23
CA LYS A 105 13.97 4.73 -2.68
C LYS A 105 14.34 5.82 -3.68
N THR A 106 14.67 5.43 -4.89
CA THR A 106 15.02 6.37 -5.98
C THR A 106 13.85 7.29 -6.35
N ARG A 107 12.62 6.80 -6.24
CA ARG A 107 11.39 7.56 -6.49
C ARG A 107 10.96 8.45 -5.31
N GLY A 108 11.67 8.40 -4.19
CA GLY A 108 11.34 9.21 -3.02
C GLY A 108 10.21 8.67 -2.16
N ALA A 109 10.00 7.35 -2.15
CA ALA A 109 9.05 6.70 -1.25
C ALA A 109 9.34 7.04 0.22
N HIS A 110 8.28 7.13 1.02
CA HIS A 110 8.39 7.47 2.44
C HIS A 110 8.47 6.24 3.34
N PHE A 111 8.02 5.09 2.86
CA PHE A 111 7.97 3.79 3.53
C PHE A 111 7.75 2.71 2.47
N ILE A 112 7.84 1.43 2.85
CA ILE A 112 7.51 0.31 1.99
C ILE A 112 6.15 -0.26 2.37
N LYS A 113 5.25 -0.47 1.39
CA LYS A 113 3.97 -1.17 1.57
C LYS A 113 4.09 -2.60 1.08
N LEU A 114 3.82 -3.56 1.97
CA LEU A 114 3.80 -5.00 1.69
C LEU A 114 2.37 -5.55 1.68
N MET A 115 2.11 -6.50 0.79
CA MET A 115 0.91 -7.33 0.78
C MET A 115 1.33 -8.74 1.20
N ILE A 116 1.03 -9.14 2.43
CA ILE A 116 1.53 -10.40 3.00
C ILE A 116 0.45 -11.46 3.22
N SER A 117 -0.82 -11.10 3.07
CA SER A 117 -1.95 -12.03 3.13
C SER A 117 -3.02 -11.67 2.11
N GLY A 118 -4.05 -12.52 1.97
CA GLY A 118 -5.27 -12.23 1.24
C GLY A 118 -6.22 -11.28 2.01
N LEU A 119 -7.41 -11.08 1.44
CA LEU A 119 -8.53 -10.44 2.13
C LEU A 119 -9.24 -11.46 3.03
N MET A 120 -10.03 -10.95 3.98
CA MET A 120 -11.03 -11.78 4.66
C MET A 120 -12.12 -12.18 3.67
N ASP A 121 -12.58 -13.43 3.76
CA ASP A 121 -13.80 -13.85 3.11
C ASP A 121 -14.99 -13.43 3.96
N PHE A 122 -15.73 -12.41 3.51
CA PHE A 122 -16.86 -11.88 4.26
C PHE A 122 -18.08 -12.82 4.32
N SER A 123 -18.04 -13.93 3.60
CA SER A 123 -19.07 -14.98 3.66
C SER A 123 -18.76 -16.06 4.70
N GLN A 124 -17.50 -16.15 5.15
CA GLN A 124 -17.03 -17.20 6.06
C GLN A 124 -16.13 -16.60 7.15
N TYR A 125 -16.53 -16.75 8.41
CA TYR A 125 -15.78 -16.23 9.55
C TYR A 125 -14.37 -16.85 9.65
N GLY A 126 -13.34 -15.99 9.80
CA GLY A 126 -11.95 -16.41 9.99
C GLY A 126 -11.26 -16.96 8.74
N VAL A 127 -11.90 -16.91 7.56
CA VAL A 127 -11.33 -17.43 6.30
C VAL A 127 -10.71 -16.32 5.48
N LEU A 128 -9.51 -16.58 4.95
CA LEU A 128 -8.82 -15.72 3.99
C LEU A 128 -9.12 -16.14 2.55
N THR A 129 -9.18 -15.18 1.63
CA THR A 129 -9.35 -15.41 0.19
C THR A 129 -8.08 -15.90 -0.50
N GLY A 130 -6.96 -15.99 0.19
CA GLY A 130 -5.66 -16.47 -0.30
C GLY A 130 -4.69 -16.72 0.83
N GLU A 131 -3.76 -17.63 0.59
CA GLU A 131 -2.75 -18.02 1.55
C GLU A 131 -1.87 -16.85 1.98
N PRO A 132 -1.51 -16.73 3.27
CA PRO A 132 -0.48 -15.80 3.72
C PRO A 132 0.90 -16.19 3.16
N LEU A 133 1.81 -15.24 3.13
CA LEU A 133 3.21 -15.52 2.79
C LEU A 133 3.87 -16.32 3.92
N PRO A 134 4.87 -17.18 3.61
CA PRO A 134 5.64 -17.88 4.62
C PRO A 134 6.30 -16.92 5.61
N PRO A 135 6.30 -17.23 6.92
CA PRO A 135 6.86 -16.36 7.96
C PRO A 135 8.32 -15.93 7.73
N ASP A 136 9.16 -16.87 7.23
CA ASP A 136 10.56 -16.57 6.93
C ASP A 136 10.69 -15.54 5.80
N LEU A 137 9.86 -15.65 4.76
CA LEU A 137 9.85 -14.68 3.67
C LEU A 137 9.39 -13.29 4.16
N ILE A 138 8.36 -13.23 5.00
CA ILE A 138 7.87 -11.97 5.61
C ILE A 138 9.00 -11.31 6.39
N ARG A 139 9.69 -12.05 7.25
CA ARG A 139 10.83 -11.53 8.02
C ARG A 139 11.93 -10.99 7.11
N ASP A 140 12.32 -11.75 6.09
CA ASP A 140 13.40 -11.37 5.19
C ASP A 140 13.05 -10.13 4.34
N MET A 141 11.77 -9.98 3.96
CA MET A 141 11.26 -8.78 3.28
C MET A 141 11.31 -7.55 4.19
N ILE A 142 10.87 -7.68 5.44
CA ILE A 142 10.88 -6.58 6.42
C ILE A 142 12.34 -6.17 6.70
N ALA A 143 13.21 -7.12 7.00
CA ALA A 143 14.63 -6.85 7.23
C ALA A 143 15.28 -6.13 6.04
N CYS A 144 15.01 -6.58 4.81
CA CYS A 144 15.53 -5.94 3.61
C CYS A 144 15.06 -4.48 3.45
N ALA A 145 13.80 -4.18 3.79
CA ALA A 145 13.29 -2.80 3.76
C ALA A 145 13.95 -1.93 4.85
N HIS A 146 14.12 -2.47 6.06
CA HIS A 146 14.81 -1.80 7.17
C HIS A 146 16.29 -1.52 6.83
N ASP A 147 17.00 -2.46 6.21
CA ASP A 147 18.39 -2.29 5.76
C ASP A 147 18.54 -1.13 4.76
N GLU A 148 17.51 -0.87 3.95
CA GLU A 148 17.47 0.27 3.02
C GLU A 148 16.97 1.57 3.69
N GLY A 149 16.65 1.53 4.99
CA GLY A 149 16.27 2.68 5.82
C GLY A 149 14.76 3.01 5.79
N PHE A 150 13.90 2.06 5.40
CA PHE A 150 12.46 2.26 5.36
C PHE A 150 11.75 1.61 6.55
N SER A 151 10.71 2.27 7.03
CA SER A 151 9.65 1.59 7.78
C SER A 151 8.75 0.78 6.86
N VAL A 152 8.05 -0.21 7.41
CA VAL A 152 7.20 -1.15 6.68
C VAL A 152 5.74 -1.05 7.13
N MET A 153 4.85 -0.82 6.17
CA MET A 153 3.40 -0.87 6.30
C MET A 153 2.88 -2.16 5.67
N ALA A 154 2.33 -3.08 6.44
CA ALA A 154 1.89 -4.38 5.94
C ALA A 154 0.35 -4.50 5.89
N HIS A 155 -0.19 -4.85 4.71
CA HIS A 155 -1.52 -5.47 4.63
C HIS A 155 -1.41 -6.87 5.20
N ALA A 156 -2.04 -7.13 6.34
CA ALA A 156 -2.00 -8.39 7.04
C ALA A 156 -3.36 -8.71 7.65
N ASN A 157 -3.95 -9.80 7.22
CA ASN A 157 -5.17 -10.39 7.78
C ASN A 157 -4.90 -11.84 8.17
N GLY A 158 -5.64 -12.34 9.15
CA GLY A 158 -5.45 -13.67 9.71
C GLY A 158 -4.34 -13.70 10.78
N ASP A 159 -4.56 -14.53 11.80
CA ASP A 159 -3.68 -14.63 12.98
C ASP A 159 -2.23 -14.97 12.58
N GLU A 160 -2.04 -15.91 11.66
CA GLU A 160 -0.71 -16.34 11.21
C GLU A 160 0.08 -15.20 10.55
N ALA A 161 -0.53 -14.47 9.61
CA ALA A 161 0.12 -13.35 8.92
C ALA A 161 0.46 -12.21 9.88
N VAL A 162 -0.45 -11.88 10.80
CA VAL A 162 -0.25 -10.84 11.82
C VAL A 162 0.88 -11.21 12.76
N ARG A 163 0.92 -12.46 13.27
CA ARG A 163 2.02 -12.94 14.12
C ARG A 163 3.36 -12.94 13.39
N ALA A 164 3.38 -13.40 12.13
CA ALA A 164 4.61 -13.40 11.34
C ALA A 164 5.13 -11.98 11.08
N ALA A 165 4.24 -11.03 10.78
CA ALA A 165 4.60 -9.62 10.62
C ALA A 165 5.19 -9.02 11.89
N LEU A 166 4.56 -9.27 13.05
CA LEU A 166 5.04 -8.81 14.36
C LEU A 166 6.41 -9.42 14.69
N ALA A 167 6.57 -10.74 14.49
CA ALA A 167 7.84 -11.44 14.71
C ALA A 167 8.95 -10.92 13.78
N GLY A 168 8.61 -10.48 12.57
CA GLY A 168 9.52 -9.85 11.62
C GLY A 168 9.86 -8.39 11.91
N GLY A 169 9.20 -7.77 12.90
CA GLY A 169 9.47 -6.38 13.29
C GLY A 169 8.78 -5.33 12.41
N VAL A 170 7.59 -5.62 11.89
CA VAL A 170 6.81 -4.67 11.07
C VAL A 170 6.50 -3.39 11.86
N ASP A 171 6.50 -2.24 11.20
CA ASP A 171 6.24 -0.94 11.83
C ASP A 171 4.75 -0.59 11.90
N SER A 172 3.94 -1.11 10.96
CA SER A 172 2.50 -0.86 10.93
C SER A 172 1.76 -2.02 10.27
N ILE A 173 0.69 -2.48 10.92
CA ILE A 173 -0.24 -3.48 10.38
C ILE A 173 -1.52 -2.78 9.96
N GLU A 174 -1.94 -3.07 8.73
CA GLU A 174 -3.18 -2.56 8.16
C GLU A 174 -4.24 -3.67 8.18
N HIS A 175 -5.45 -3.29 8.55
CA HIS A 175 -6.63 -4.14 8.75
C HIS A 175 -6.52 -5.01 10.01
N GLY A 176 -5.59 -5.97 10.08
CA GLY A 176 -5.41 -6.83 11.24
C GLY A 176 -6.63 -7.72 11.56
N ALA A 177 -7.49 -7.96 10.58
CA ALA A 177 -8.70 -8.77 10.76
C ALA A 177 -8.39 -10.27 10.75
N TYR A 178 -9.22 -11.09 11.40
CA TYR A 178 -9.11 -12.55 11.49
C TYR A 178 -10.43 -13.26 11.13
#